data_b4421d59249a5b33b78ef5c68c826365
#
_entry.id   b4421d59249a5b33b78ef5c68c826365
#
_cell.length_a   1.000
_cell.length_b   1.000
_cell.length_c   1.000
_cell.angle_alpha   90.00
_cell.angle_beta   90.00
_cell.angle_gamma   90.00
#
_symmetry.space_group_name_H-M   'P 1'
#
loop_
_entity.id
_entity.type
_entity.pdbx_description
1 polymer ?
#
loop_
_entity_poly.entity_id
_entity_poly.type
_entity_poly.pdbx_seq_one_letter_code
_entity_poly.pdbx_strand_id
1 'polypeptide(L)'
;METRYEEANKITIQSILWNIVLTIIKMIAGVIGNSSAMIADGLHSASDIISSVGVLIGNYVSSRPGDREHNYGHEKAETLVSFVLSILLIFVSITIGIEAIKSLFNLDALHVPSILPLVVSVISILIKEYQYRITIKVAKKINSPALKADAWHHRSDALSSVAAFIGIGGSILGFKPLDPIASVVVAIFVAKVGINILISSVNELMDVSVDEKEIKELNYIVADTEGVKNLGDIKTRKHGAMAYVDLTICVDENLTVKQGHDIATKLEKHIIRHMEFVKGITVHVEPCTNCQGNKCNK
;
A
#
# COMPACT_ATOMS: atom_id res chain seq x y z
N MET A 1 -14.72 -18.78 -12.05
CA MET A 1 -14.16 -17.47 -11.64
C MET A 1 -14.88 -16.88 -10.46
N GLU A 2 -16.20 -16.84 -10.40
CA GLU A 2 -16.99 -16.31 -9.26
C GLU A 2 -16.57 -16.87 -7.90
N THR A 3 -16.45 -18.18 -7.76
CA THR A 3 -16.04 -18.84 -6.50
C THR A 3 -14.66 -18.40 -5.97
N ARG A 4 -13.72 -18.01 -6.86
CA ARG A 4 -12.38 -17.55 -6.47
C ARG A 4 -12.42 -16.19 -5.80
N TYR A 5 -13.19 -15.24 -6.35
CA TYR A 5 -13.37 -13.90 -5.78
C TYR A 5 -14.21 -13.93 -4.50
N GLU A 6 -15.21 -14.80 -4.43
CA GLU A 6 -16.03 -14.97 -3.22
C GLU A 6 -15.21 -15.49 -2.03
N GLU A 7 -14.36 -16.49 -2.23
CA GLU A 7 -13.47 -16.99 -1.18
C GLU A 7 -12.48 -15.91 -0.71
N ALA A 8 -11.90 -15.14 -1.63
CA ALA A 8 -11.00 -14.04 -1.31
C ALA A 8 -11.71 -12.96 -0.49
N ASN A 9 -12.86 -12.48 -0.95
CA ASN A 9 -13.64 -11.45 -0.28
C ASN A 9 -14.09 -11.89 1.12
N LYS A 10 -14.53 -13.13 1.29
CA LYS A 10 -14.94 -13.68 2.57
C LYS A 10 -13.80 -13.64 3.60
N ILE A 11 -12.59 -14.06 3.21
CA ILE A 11 -11.43 -14.03 4.09
C ILE A 11 -11.03 -12.60 4.43
N THR A 12 -11.03 -11.70 3.46
CA THR A 12 -10.69 -10.27 3.69
C THR A 12 -11.68 -9.60 4.65
N ILE A 13 -13.00 -9.79 4.48
CA ILE A 13 -14.02 -9.26 5.37
C ILE A 13 -13.85 -9.84 6.79
N GLN A 14 -13.63 -11.14 6.90
CA GLN A 14 -13.38 -11.78 8.19
C GLN A 14 -12.14 -11.21 8.88
N SER A 15 -11.08 -10.95 8.13
CA SER A 15 -9.85 -10.33 8.62
C SER A 15 -10.09 -8.92 9.17
N ILE A 16 -10.83 -8.09 8.44
CA ILE A 16 -11.19 -6.73 8.87
C ILE A 16 -11.99 -6.77 10.18
N LEU A 17 -12.99 -7.66 10.29
CA LEU A 17 -13.79 -7.79 11.50
C LEU A 17 -12.93 -8.19 12.72
N TRP A 18 -12.01 -9.14 12.56
CA TRP A 18 -11.10 -9.52 13.63
C TRP A 18 -10.17 -8.37 14.03
N ASN A 19 -9.67 -7.61 13.06
CA ASN A 19 -8.82 -6.45 13.33
C ASN A 19 -9.56 -5.37 14.13
N ILE A 20 -10.83 -5.09 13.78
CA ILE A 20 -11.68 -4.16 14.55
C ILE A 20 -11.83 -4.62 15.99
N VAL A 21 -12.22 -5.88 16.19
CA VAL A 21 -12.42 -6.45 17.54
C VAL A 21 -11.12 -6.41 18.36
N LEU A 22 -10.00 -6.83 17.75
CA LEU A 22 -8.69 -6.81 18.42
C LEU A 22 -8.26 -5.40 18.79
N THR A 23 -8.44 -4.41 17.91
CA THR A 23 -8.10 -3.02 18.20
C THR A 23 -8.88 -2.50 19.41
N ILE A 24 -10.19 -2.71 19.44
CA ILE A 24 -11.03 -2.27 20.57
C ILE A 24 -10.58 -2.94 21.88
N ILE A 25 -10.36 -4.25 21.87
CA ILE A 25 -9.93 -5.00 23.04
C ILE A 25 -8.56 -4.54 23.53
N LYS A 26 -7.58 -4.32 22.61
CA LYS A 26 -6.25 -3.82 22.94
C LYS A 26 -6.30 -2.43 23.56
N MET A 27 -7.08 -1.50 22.97
CA MET A 27 -7.21 -0.14 23.48
C MET A 27 -7.83 -0.13 24.89
N ILE A 28 -8.90 -0.88 25.10
CA ILE A 28 -9.55 -1.01 26.42
C ILE A 28 -8.56 -1.62 27.43
N ALA A 29 -7.89 -2.71 27.07
CA ALA A 29 -6.95 -3.39 27.96
C ALA A 29 -5.73 -2.52 28.28
N GLY A 30 -5.22 -1.76 27.29
CA GLY A 30 -4.11 -0.85 27.48
C GLY A 30 -4.43 0.28 28.46
N VAL A 31 -5.60 0.92 28.30
CA VAL A 31 -6.05 2.01 29.18
C VAL A 31 -6.36 1.50 30.58
N ILE A 32 -7.20 0.47 30.73
CA ILE A 32 -7.59 -0.08 32.04
C ILE A 32 -6.39 -0.73 32.75
N GLY A 33 -5.51 -1.38 31.98
CA GLY A 33 -4.35 -2.09 32.50
C GLY A 33 -3.11 -1.21 32.71
N ASN A 34 -3.16 0.09 32.41
CA ASN A 34 -2.05 1.03 32.50
C ASN A 34 -0.77 0.54 31.77
N SER A 35 -0.94 0.04 30.54
CA SER A 35 0.17 -0.43 29.68
C SER A 35 0.34 0.46 28.46
N SER A 36 1.46 1.18 28.39
CA SER A 36 1.80 2.00 27.23
C SER A 36 2.14 1.14 25.99
N ALA A 37 2.75 -0.02 26.19
CA ALA A 37 3.01 -0.97 25.11
C ALA A 37 1.73 -1.52 24.47
N MET A 38 0.72 -1.84 25.29
CA MET A 38 -0.58 -2.31 24.78
C MET A 38 -1.33 -1.20 24.04
N ILE A 39 -1.30 0.04 24.52
CA ILE A 39 -1.88 1.19 23.82
C ILE A 39 -1.19 1.38 22.46
N ALA A 40 0.15 1.33 22.42
CA ALA A 40 0.92 1.44 21.19
C ALA A 40 0.57 0.33 20.19
N ASP A 41 0.46 -0.93 20.65
CA ASP A 41 0.07 -2.07 19.83
C ASP A 41 -1.40 -1.98 19.36
N GLY A 42 -2.29 -1.41 20.19
CA GLY A 42 -3.68 -1.12 19.83
C GLY A 42 -3.78 -0.04 18.74
N LEU A 43 -2.99 1.02 18.83
CA LEU A 43 -2.93 2.08 17.84
C LEU A 43 -2.28 1.62 16.53
N HIS A 44 -1.29 0.71 16.58
CA HIS A 44 -0.80 0.03 15.40
C HIS A 44 -1.92 -0.72 14.68
N SER A 45 -2.69 -1.54 15.42
CA SER A 45 -3.84 -2.25 14.84
C SER A 45 -4.95 -1.30 14.34
N ALA A 46 -5.15 -0.14 14.99
CA ALA A 46 -6.07 0.89 14.51
C ALA A 46 -5.62 1.49 13.17
N SER A 47 -4.31 1.68 12.99
CA SER A 47 -3.77 2.20 11.72
C SER A 47 -4.04 1.28 10.54
N ASP A 48 -4.02 -0.03 10.75
CA ASP A 48 -4.32 -1.02 9.72
C ASP A 48 -5.80 -0.92 9.29
N ILE A 49 -6.71 -0.73 10.27
CA ILE A 49 -8.14 -0.53 9.98
C ILE A 49 -8.35 0.77 9.22
N ILE A 50 -7.73 1.87 9.67
CA ILE A 50 -7.84 3.19 9.05
C ILE A 50 -7.33 3.13 7.61
N SER A 51 -6.21 2.46 7.36
CA SER A 51 -5.67 2.24 6.02
C SER A 51 -6.65 1.45 5.15
N SER A 52 -7.22 0.36 5.66
CA SER A 52 -8.20 -0.46 4.95
C SER A 52 -9.48 0.33 4.62
N VAL A 53 -9.99 1.12 5.57
CA VAL A 53 -11.15 2.00 5.34
C VAL A 53 -10.81 3.11 4.35
N GLY A 54 -9.61 3.67 4.44
CA GLY A 54 -9.12 4.66 3.48
C GLY A 54 -9.10 4.12 2.06
N VAL A 55 -8.60 2.91 1.87
CA VAL A 55 -8.63 2.22 0.57
C VAL A 55 -10.06 1.99 0.08
N LEU A 56 -11.00 1.60 0.95
CA LEU A 56 -12.41 1.42 0.58
C LEU A 56 -13.07 2.74 0.15
N ILE A 57 -12.83 3.83 0.89
CA ILE A 57 -13.32 5.17 0.52
C ILE A 57 -12.66 5.64 -0.77
N GLY A 58 -11.34 5.46 -0.87
CA GLY A 58 -10.57 5.77 -2.05
C GLY A 58 -11.15 5.05 -3.27
N ASN A 59 -11.32 3.74 -3.22
CA ASN A 59 -11.90 2.93 -4.29
C ASN A 59 -13.32 3.39 -4.68
N TYR A 60 -14.16 3.75 -3.69
CA TYR A 60 -15.50 4.25 -3.98
C TYR A 60 -15.50 5.59 -4.73
N VAL A 61 -14.64 6.52 -4.35
CA VAL A 61 -14.49 7.81 -5.02
C VAL A 61 -13.78 7.64 -6.36
N SER A 62 -12.73 6.84 -6.40
CA SER A 62 -11.91 6.56 -7.60
C SER A 62 -12.71 5.84 -8.70
N SER A 63 -13.74 5.10 -8.36
CA SER A 63 -14.61 4.44 -9.34
C SER A 63 -15.50 5.41 -10.14
N ARG A 64 -15.55 6.69 -9.75
CA ARG A 64 -16.32 7.71 -10.50
C ARG A 64 -15.58 8.06 -11.80
N PRO A 65 -16.31 8.07 -12.93
CA PRO A 65 -15.73 8.49 -14.20
C PRO A 65 -15.29 9.96 -14.15
N GLY A 66 -14.47 10.35 -15.11
CA GLY A 66 -14.11 11.75 -15.30
C GLY A 66 -15.33 12.64 -15.51
N ASP A 67 -15.28 13.83 -14.96
CA ASP A 67 -16.30 14.88 -15.09
C ASP A 67 -15.70 16.16 -15.70
N ARG A 68 -16.44 17.27 -15.66
CA ARG A 68 -15.97 18.55 -16.23
C ARG A 68 -14.81 19.16 -15.46
N GLU A 69 -14.71 18.90 -14.16
CA GLU A 69 -13.66 19.43 -13.29
C GLU A 69 -12.45 18.47 -13.24
N HIS A 70 -12.71 17.16 -13.29
CA HIS A 70 -11.70 16.10 -13.21
C HIS A 70 -11.72 15.22 -14.47
N ASN A 71 -11.18 15.74 -15.57
CA ASN A 71 -11.23 15.08 -16.88
C ASN A 71 -10.53 13.71 -16.91
N TYR A 72 -9.53 13.50 -16.08
CA TYR A 72 -8.80 12.22 -15.96
C TYR A 72 -9.44 11.23 -14.98
N GLY A 73 -10.52 11.63 -14.28
CA GLY A 73 -11.19 10.82 -13.27
C GLY A 73 -10.75 11.14 -11.85
N HIS A 74 -11.22 10.33 -10.91
CA HIS A 74 -11.06 10.59 -9.48
C HIS A 74 -10.11 9.61 -8.79
N GLU A 75 -9.34 8.81 -9.52
CA GLU A 75 -8.48 7.75 -8.98
C GLU A 75 -7.45 8.27 -7.97
N LYS A 76 -6.96 9.51 -8.13
CA LYS A 76 -6.04 10.13 -7.16
C LYS A 76 -6.68 10.43 -5.80
N ALA A 77 -8.00 10.27 -5.65
CA ALA A 77 -8.66 10.40 -4.36
C ALA A 77 -8.16 9.35 -3.35
N GLU A 78 -7.87 8.13 -3.79
CA GLU A 78 -7.26 7.09 -2.96
C GLU A 78 -5.89 7.52 -2.43
N THR A 79 -5.06 8.09 -3.31
CA THR A 79 -3.73 8.60 -2.96
C THR A 79 -3.81 9.76 -1.97
N LEU A 80 -4.76 10.68 -2.13
CA LEU A 80 -4.99 11.79 -1.20
C LEU A 80 -5.43 11.29 0.19
N VAL A 81 -6.32 10.32 0.25
CA VAL A 81 -6.75 9.71 1.52
C VAL A 81 -5.53 9.05 2.20
N SER A 82 -4.76 8.26 1.46
CA SER A 82 -3.55 7.60 1.97
C SER A 82 -2.51 8.62 2.47
N PHE A 83 -2.35 9.74 1.79
CA PHE A 83 -1.48 10.85 2.21
C PHE A 83 -1.92 11.44 3.56
N VAL A 84 -3.21 11.78 3.71
CA VAL A 84 -3.74 12.34 4.96
C VAL A 84 -3.62 11.34 6.11
N LEU A 85 -3.95 10.08 5.88
CA LEU A 85 -3.86 9.02 6.88
C LEU A 85 -2.41 8.76 7.31
N SER A 86 -1.46 8.83 6.40
CA SER A 86 -0.04 8.66 6.74
C SER A 86 0.49 9.77 7.66
N ILE A 87 0.06 11.01 7.45
CA ILE A 87 0.40 12.14 8.35
C ILE A 87 -0.19 11.91 9.75
N LEU A 88 -1.47 11.52 9.83
CA LEU A 88 -2.12 11.21 11.08
C LEU A 88 -1.39 10.09 11.83
N LEU A 89 -1.00 9.04 11.12
CA LEU A 89 -0.28 7.89 11.67
C LEU A 89 1.08 8.29 12.26
N ILE A 90 1.84 9.09 11.51
CA ILE A 90 3.13 9.62 11.96
C ILE A 90 2.94 10.49 13.22
N PHE A 91 1.96 11.37 13.21
CA PHE A 91 1.66 12.23 14.35
C PHE A 91 1.34 11.42 15.61
N VAL A 92 0.45 10.44 15.50
CA VAL A 92 0.08 9.55 16.62
C VAL A 92 1.29 8.76 17.12
N SER A 93 2.09 8.19 16.21
CA SER A 93 3.27 7.40 16.59
C SER A 93 4.32 8.24 17.32
N ILE A 94 4.56 9.49 16.89
CA ILE A 94 5.46 10.42 17.55
C ILE A 94 4.95 10.76 18.95
N THR A 95 3.64 11.02 19.09
CA THR A 95 3.04 11.33 20.41
C THR A 95 3.24 10.18 21.39
N ILE A 96 2.96 8.94 20.97
CA ILE A 96 3.15 7.75 21.80
C ILE A 96 4.63 7.58 22.16
N GLY A 97 5.53 7.74 21.19
CA GLY A 97 6.97 7.62 21.41
C GLY A 97 7.48 8.64 22.44
N ILE A 98 7.04 9.89 22.33
CA ILE A 98 7.42 10.96 23.28
C ILE A 98 6.88 10.65 24.69
N GLU A 99 5.63 10.21 24.82
CA GLU A 99 5.05 9.85 26.12
C GLU A 99 5.78 8.67 26.76
N ALA A 100 6.09 7.64 25.98
CA ALA A 100 6.85 6.50 26.44
C ALA A 100 8.27 6.89 26.87
N ILE A 101 8.96 7.75 26.13
CA ILE A 101 10.28 8.26 26.50
C ILE A 101 10.20 9.09 27.79
N LYS A 102 9.23 10.01 27.93
CA LYS A 102 9.01 10.78 29.17
C LYS A 102 8.81 9.86 30.38
N SER A 103 8.07 8.77 30.21
CA SER A 103 7.85 7.77 31.25
C SER A 103 9.16 7.11 31.70
N LEU A 104 10.13 6.89 30.80
CA LEU A 104 11.45 6.35 31.13
C LEU A 104 12.32 7.30 31.96
N PHE A 105 12.11 8.61 31.85
CA PHE A 105 12.82 9.59 32.69
C PHE A 105 12.23 9.76 34.08
N ASN A 106 11.02 9.22 34.33
CA ASN A 106 10.35 9.31 35.64
C ASN A 106 10.02 7.90 36.16
N LEU A 107 11.06 7.16 36.52
CA LEU A 107 10.96 5.75 36.92
C LEU A 107 10.07 5.52 38.17
N ASP A 108 10.02 6.51 39.08
CA ASP A 108 9.22 6.45 40.30
C ASP A 108 7.70 6.54 40.02
N ALA A 109 7.33 7.17 38.93
CA ALA A 109 5.94 7.28 38.48
C ALA A 109 5.47 6.11 37.61
N LEU A 110 6.37 5.16 37.28
CA LEU A 110 6.02 4.00 36.47
C LEU A 110 5.08 3.05 37.22
N HIS A 111 3.91 2.88 36.67
CA HIS A 111 2.96 1.87 37.12
C HIS A 111 3.30 0.51 36.53
N VAL A 112 3.18 -0.53 37.33
CA VAL A 112 3.26 -1.91 36.80
C VAL A 112 1.92 -2.21 36.11
N PRO A 113 1.94 -2.59 34.84
CA PRO A 113 0.73 -2.96 34.13
C PRO A 113 -0.02 -4.11 34.86
N SER A 114 -1.35 -4.10 34.77
CA SER A 114 -2.13 -5.21 35.25
C SER A 114 -1.94 -6.46 34.38
N ILE A 115 -2.44 -7.61 34.80
CA ILE A 115 -2.36 -8.85 34.02
C ILE A 115 -3.23 -8.82 32.76
N LEU A 116 -4.21 -7.93 32.67
CA LEU A 116 -5.16 -7.84 31.57
C LEU A 116 -4.49 -7.56 30.21
N PRO A 117 -3.59 -6.56 30.05
CA PRO A 117 -2.85 -6.35 28.80
C PRO A 117 -2.00 -7.56 28.39
N LEU A 118 -1.41 -8.27 29.36
CA LEU A 118 -0.63 -9.48 29.08
C LEU A 118 -1.49 -10.58 28.46
N VAL A 119 -2.66 -10.84 29.02
CA VAL A 119 -3.60 -11.83 28.49
C VAL A 119 -4.08 -11.43 27.09
N VAL A 120 -4.41 -10.15 26.91
CA VAL A 120 -4.85 -9.62 25.61
C VAL A 120 -3.75 -9.70 24.56
N SER A 121 -2.47 -9.48 24.91
CA SER A 121 -1.36 -9.65 23.96
C SER A 121 -1.23 -11.10 23.48
N VAL A 122 -1.38 -12.09 24.38
CA VAL A 122 -1.38 -13.51 23.99
C VAL A 122 -2.56 -13.81 23.05
N ILE A 123 -3.76 -13.35 23.38
CA ILE A 123 -4.95 -13.54 22.53
C ILE A 123 -4.70 -12.90 21.14
N SER A 124 -4.12 -11.70 21.10
CA SER A 124 -3.80 -11.01 19.87
C SER A 124 -2.83 -11.82 19.00
N ILE A 125 -1.74 -12.31 19.57
CA ILE A 125 -0.75 -13.16 18.88
C ILE A 125 -1.43 -14.40 18.29
N LEU A 126 -2.24 -15.08 19.07
CA LEU A 126 -2.94 -16.29 18.62
C LEU A 126 -3.92 -16.02 17.48
N ILE A 127 -4.69 -14.92 17.56
CA ILE A 127 -5.64 -14.52 16.52
C ILE A 127 -4.89 -14.11 15.24
N LYS A 128 -3.81 -13.33 15.34
CA LYS A 128 -3.00 -12.93 14.18
C LYS A 128 -2.32 -14.12 13.51
N GLU A 129 -1.80 -15.08 14.28
CA GLU A 129 -1.24 -16.33 13.71
C GLU A 129 -2.34 -17.19 13.05
N TYR A 130 -3.54 -17.22 13.62
CA TYR A 130 -4.70 -17.89 13.04
C TYR A 130 -5.11 -17.22 11.70
N GLN A 131 -5.22 -15.89 11.66
CA GLN A 131 -5.48 -15.13 10.45
C GLN A 131 -4.42 -15.43 9.36
N TYR A 132 -3.13 -15.39 9.73
CA TYR A 132 -2.06 -15.79 8.80
C TYR A 132 -2.29 -17.16 8.19
N ARG A 133 -2.58 -18.18 9.02
CA ARG A 133 -2.75 -19.56 8.56
C ARG A 133 -3.94 -19.76 7.63
N ILE A 134 -5.06 -19.11 7.93
CA ILE A 134 -6.26 -19.20 7.08
C ILE A 134 -5.99 -18.46 5.75
N THR A 135 -5.52 -17.23 5.82
CA THR A 135 -5.28 -16.39 4.63
C THR A 135 -4.25 -17.04 3.70
N ILE A 136 -3.13 -17.56 4.24
CA ILE A 136 -2.10 -18.21 3.40
C ILE A 136 -2.60 -19.51 2.76
N LYS A 137 -3.51 -20.25 3.44
CA LYS A 137 -4.12 -21.46 2.89
C LYS A 137 -5.01 -21.12 1.68
N VAL A 138 -5.86 -20.09 1.81
CA VAL A 138 -6.74 -19.65 0.70
C VAL A 138 -5.90 -19.02 -0.40
N ALA A 139 -4.91 -18.17 -0.07
CA ALA A 139 -4.00 -17.56 -1.03
C ALA A 139 -3.27 -18.58 -1.92
N LYS A 140 -2.83 -19.71 -1.33
CA LYS A 140 -2.23 -20.82 -2.07
C LYS A 140 -3.26 -21.54 -2.95
N LYS A 141 -4.48 -21.78 -2.44
CA LYS A 141 -5.55 -22.47 -3.15
C LYS A 141 -5.95 -21.74 -4.43
N ILE A 142 -6.11 -20.41 -4.34
CA ILE A 142 -6.55 -19.57 -5.47
C ILE A 142 -5.37 -18.92 -6.22
N ASN A 143 -4.14 -19.21 -5.84
CA ASN A 143 -2.91 -18.65 -6.40
C ASN A 143 -2.93 -17.10 -6.47
N SER A 144 -3.30 -16.44 -5.36
CA SER A 144 -3.39 -14.99 -5.25
C SER A 144 -2.13 -14.42 -4.58
N PRO A 145 -1.31 -13.61 -5.31
CA PRO A 145 -0.18 -12.91 -4.72
C PRO A 145 -0.61 -11.87 -3.67
N ALA A 146 -1.74 -11.18 -3.90
CA ALA A 146 -2.29 -10.19 -2.98
C ALA A 146 -2.65 -10.80 -1.62
N LEU A 147 -3.39 -11.92 -1.60
CA LEU A 147 -3.68 -12.62 -0.35
C LEU A 147 -2.45 -13.24 0.31
N LYS A 148 -1.40 -13.59 -0.46
CA LYS A 148 -0.12 -14.00 0.14
C LYS A 148 0.53 -12.85 0.88
N ALA A 149 0.53 -11.65 0.29
CA ALA A 149 1.06 -10.44 0.94
C ALA A 149 0.27 -10.09 2.20
N ASP A 150 -1.07 -10.12 2.14
CA ASP A 150 -1.96 -9.90 3.28
C ASP A 150 -1.71 -10.90 4.43
N ALA A 151 -1.54 -12.19 4.11
CA ALA A 151 -1.17 -13.19 5.11
C ALA A 151 0.15 -12.84 5.82
N TRP A 152 1.18 -12.48 5.09
CA TRP A 152 2.46 -12.08 5.69
C TRP A 152 2.35 -10.80 6.50
N HIS A 153 1.46 -9.88 6.12
CA HIS A 153 1.14 -8.69 6.91
C HIS A 153 0.58 -9.07 8.28
N HIS A 154 -0.41 -9.96 8.37
CA HIS A 154 -0.92 -10.47 9.65
C HIS A 154 0.17 -11.09 10.53
N ARG A 155 1.12 -11.79 9.93
CA ARG A 155 2.23 -12.36 10.67
C ARG A 155 3.23 -11.29 11.16
N SER A 156 3.41 -10.24 10.40
CA SER A 156 4.20 -9.07 10.83
C SER A 156 3.55 -8.36 12.00
N ASP A 157 2.22 -8.20 11.98
CA ASP A 157 1.46 -7.60 13.08
C ASP A 157 1.53 -8.44 14.37
N ALA A 158 1.61 -9.77 14.24
CA ALA A 158 1.83 -10.64 15.38
C ALA A 158 3.15 -10.32 16.10
N LEU A 159 4.20 -9.89 15.35
CA LEU A 159 5.49 -9.52 15.95
C LEU A 159 5.40 -8.25 16.79
N SER A 160 4.56 -7.27 16.43
CA SER A 160 4.31 -6.09 17.24
C SER A 160 3.65 -6.46 18.58
N SER A 161 2.66 -7.35 18.54
CA SER A 161 2.01 -7.88 19.74
C SER A 161 2.97 -8.74 20.60
N VAL A 162 3.96 -9.43 20.00
CA VAL A 162 5.04 -10.12 20.73
C VAL A 162 5.92 -9.13 21.45
N ALA A 163 6.29 -8.01 20.83
CA ALA A 163 7.06 -6.95 21.48
C ALA A 163 6.30 -6.36 22.68
N ALA A 164 5.01 -6.08 22.51
CA ALA A 164 4.15 -5.65 23.63
C ALA A 164 4.07 -6.70 24.75
N PHE A 165 3.90 -7.98 24.42
CA PHE A 165 3.87 -9.09 25.39
C PHE A 165 5.17 -9.15 26.21
N ILE A 166 6.34 -9.05 25.57
CA ILE A 166 7.63 -9.07 26.27
C ILE A 166 7.77 -7.84 27.16
N GLY A 167 7.38 -6.65 26.70
CA GLY A 167 7.44 -5.43 27.47
C GLY A 167 6.55 -5.48 28.72
N ILE A 168 5.30 -5.86 28.55
CA ILE A 168 4.31 -5.99 29.64
C ILE A 168 4.74 -7.07 30.62
N GLY A 169 5.09 -8.27 30.11
CA GLY A 169 5.50 -9.39 30.95
C GLY A 169 6.73 -9.08 31.78
N GLY A 170 7.75 -8.47 31.19
CA GLY A 170 8.95 -8.04 31.90
C GLY A 170 8.69 -6.95 32.93
N SER A 171 7.76 -6.04 32.66
CA SER A 171 7.35 -5.00 33.62
C SER A 171 6.64 -5.65 34.84
N ILE A 172 5.77 -6.63 34.62
CA ILE A 172 5.10 -7.40 35.69
C ILE A 172 6.12 -8.19 36.52
N LEU A 173 7.17 -8.73 35.88
CA LEU A 173 8.24 -9.46 36.57
C LEU A 173 9.20 -8.57 37.37
N GLY A 174 8.98 -7.26 37.41
CA GLY A 174 9.70 -6.30 38.24
C GLY A 174 10.59 -5.33 37.48
N PHE A 175 10.79 -5.49 36.18
CA PHE A 175 11.54 -4.53 35.37
C PHE A 175 10.62 -3.51 34.70
N LYS A 176 10.06 -2.60 35.51
CA LYS A 176 9.06 -1.58 35.11
C LYS A 176 9.36 -0.85 33.79
N PRO A 177 10.62 -0.49 33.44
CA PRO A 177 10.91 0.21 32.20
C PRO A 177 10.64 -0.57 30.91
N LEU A 178 10.44 -1.89 30.98
CA LEU A 178 10.22 -2.72 29.76
C LEU A 178 8.92 -2.38 29.03
N ASP A 179 7.85 -2.01 29.72
CA ASP A 179 6.59 -1.62 29.07
C ASP A 179 6.76 -0.33 28.23
N PRO A 180 7.27 0.80 28.76
CA PRO A 180 7.53 1.97 27.93
C PRO A 180 8.64 1.74 26.87
N ILE A 181 9.64 0.88 27.12
CA ILE A 181 10.63 0.53 26.09
C ILE A 181 9.93 -0.17 24.90
N ALA A 182 9.07 -1.15 25.18
CA ALA A 182 8.30 -1.82 24.15
C ALA A 182 7.38 -0.85 23.39
N SER A 183 6.78 0.12 24.10
CA SER A 183 5.98 1.18 23.49
C SER A 183 6.81 2.04 22.50
N VAL A 184 8.03 2.42 22.85
CA VAL A 184 8.94 3.13 21.93
C VAL A 184 9.25 2.30 20.69
N VAL A 185 9.55 1.01 20.88
CA VAL A 185 9.83 0.11 19.75
C VAL A 185 8.63 0.02 18.81
N VAL A 186 7.44 -0.19 19.34
CA VAL A 186 6.21 -0.24 18.53
C VAL A 186 5.96 1.10 17.83
N ALA A 187 6.13 2.23 18.53
CA ALA A 187 5.97 3.56 17.95
C ALA A 187 6.91 3.79 16.74
N ILE A 188 8.17 3.32 16.83
CA ILE A 188 9.13 3.39 15.71
C ILE A 188 8.63 2.57 14.51
N PHE A 189 8.11 1.36 14.73
CA PHE A 189 7.54 0.55 13.65
C PHE A 189 6.36 1.24 12.98
N VAL A 190 5.43 1.81 13.77
CA VAL A 190 4.26 2.55 13.26
C VAL A 190 4.70 3.79 12.49
N ALA A 191 5.67 4.56 13.00
CA ALA A 191 6.23 5.71 12.30
C ALA A 191 6.83 5.32 10.94
N LYS A 192 7.59 4.21 10.90
CA LYS A 192 8.19 3.71 9.66
C LYS A 192 7.13 3.35 8.62
N VAL A 193 6.04 2.69 9.02
CA VAL A 193 4.90 2.38 8.14
C VAL A 193 4.29 3.67 7.61
N GLY A 194 3.98 4.63 8.50
CA GLY A 194 3.44 5.94 8.11
C GLY A 194 4.33 6.69 7.12
N ILE A 195 5.65 6.72 7.35
CA ILE A 195 6.62 7.36 6.43
C ILE A 195 6.63 6.67 5.07
N ASN A 196 6.60 5.35 5.02
CA ASN A 196 6.57 4.61 3.75
C ASN A 196 5.30 4.93 2.93
N ILE A 197 4.13 4.96 3.60
CA ILE A 197 2.86 5.34 2.95
C ILE A 197 2.93 6.79 2.46
N LEU A 198 3.48 7.70 3.28
CA LEU A 198 3.64 9.12 2.93
C LEU A 198 4.50 9.28 1.67
N ILE A 199 5.67 8.64 1.63
CA ILE A 199 6.58 8.70 0.47
C ILE A 199 5.91 8.13 -0.78
N SER A 200 5.22 7.00 -0.66
CA SER A 200 4.49 6.40 -1.78
C SER A 200 3.40 7.34 -2.32
N SER A 201 2.59 7.93 -1.42
CA SER A 201 1.53 8.85 -1.79
C SER A 201 2.07 10.14 -2.43
N VAL A 202 3.15 10.70 -1.89
CA VAL A 202 3.80 11.90 -2.45
C VAL A 202 4.35 11.59 -3.85
N ASN A 203 5.03 10.46 -4.04
CA ASN A 203 5.56 10.07 -5.35
C ASN A 203 4.43 9.93 -6.37
N GLU A 204 3.31 9.33 -5.99
CA GLU A 204 2.17 9.17 -6.89
C GLU A 204 1.49 10.51 -7.21
N LEU A 205 1.37 11.42 -6.24
CA LEU A 205 0.88 12.78 -6.48
C LEU A 205 1.81 13.58 -7.42
N MET A 206 3.11 13.26 -7.42
CA MET A 206 4.13 13.82 -8.31
C MET A 206 4.28 13.05 -9.63
N ASP A 207 3.28 12.25 -10.02
CA ASP A 207 3.25 11.51 -11.28
C ASP A 207 4.43 10.52 -11.44
N VAL A 208 4.71 9.74 -10.38
CA VAL A 208 5.74 8.70 -10.43
C VAL A 208 5.50 7.73 -11.58
N SER A 209 6.57 7.35 -12.25
CA SER A 209 6.54 6.36 -13.33
C SER A 209 6.09 4.97 -12.83
N VAL A 210 5.56 4.17 -13.75
CA VAL A 210 5.35 2.73 -13.52
C VAL A 210 6.69 2.02 -13.29
N ASP A 211 6.63 0.77 -12.83
CA ASP A 211 7.84 0.04 -12.45
C ASP A 211 8.68 -0.35 -13.68
N GLU A 212 9.99 -0.54 -13.51
CA GLU A 212 10.89 -0.91 -14.62
C GLU A 212 10.45 -2.16 -15.39
N LYS A 213 9.79 -3.11 -14.71
CA LYS A 213 9.27 -4.30 -15.36
C LYS A 213 8.18 -3.95 -16.37
N GLU A 214 7.29 -3.06 -16.00
CA GLU A 214 6.19 -2.58 -16.84
C GLU A 214 6.71 -1.74 -18.02
N ILE A 215 7.76 -0.92 -17.79
CA ILE A 215 8.43 -0.18 -18.86
C ILE A 215 9.11 -1.13 -19.87
N LYS A 216 9.74 -2.22 -19.41
CA LYS A 216 10.33 -3.23 -20.30
C LYS A 216 9.26 -3.94 -21.13
N GLU A 217 8.10 -4.23 -20.54
CA GLU A 217 6.97 -4.82 -21.24
C GLU A 217 6.39 -3.86 -22.29
N LEU A 218 6.24 -2.57 -21.96
CA LEU A 218 5.86 -1.52 -22.92
C LEU A 218 6.84 -1.47 -24.09
N ASN A 219 8.14 -1.45 -23.82
CA ASN A 219 9.19 -1.45 -24.85
C ASN A 219 9.06 -2.65 -25.80
N TYR A 220 8.78 -3.83 -25.24
CA TYR A 220 8.60 -5.04 -26.04
C TYR A 220 7.36 -4.94 -26.94
N ILE A 221 6.22 -4.49 -26.41
CA ILE A 221 4.97 -4.34 -27.17
C ILE A 221 5.14 -3.33 -28.31
N VAL A 222 5.83 -2.20 -28.03
CA VAL A 222 6.10 -1.18 -29.06
C VAL A 222 6.98 -1.75 -30.17
N ALA A 223 8.05 -2.49 -29.83
CA ALA A 223 8.97 -3.08 -30.79
C ALA A 223 8.30 -4.18 -31.65
N ASP A 224 7.31 -4.90 -31.08
CA ASP A 224 6.55 -5.96 -31.77
C ASP A 224 5.43 -5.39 -32.68
N THR A 225 5.15 -4.09 -32.59
CA THR A 225 4.06 -3.48 -33.36
C THR A 225 4.51 -3.16 -34.80
N GLU A 226 3.85 -3.79 -35.78
CA GLU A 226 4.11 -3.59 -37.18
C GLU A 226 3.93 -2.14 -37.62
N GLY A 227 4.91 -1.59 -38.32
CA GLY A 227 4.93 -0.22 -38.83
C GLY A 227 5.66 0.77 -37.90
N VAL A 228 5.97 0.39 -36.68
CA VAL A 228 6.86 1.16 -35.81
C VAL A 228 8.31 0.88 -36.18
N LYS A 229 9.06 1.91 -36.59
CA LYS A 229 10.49 1.78 -36.92
C LYS A 229 11.38 1.95 -35.70
N ASN A 230 10.99 2.83 -34.78
CA ASN A 230 11.74 3.10 -33.56
C ASN A 230 10.84 3.65 -32.48
N LEU A 231 11.24 3.45 -31.22
CA LEU A 231 10.63 4.06 -30.05
C LEU A 231 11.40 5.35 -29.70
N GLY A 232 10.69 6.45 -29.59
CA GLY A 232 11.22 7.72 -29.08
C GLY A 232 11.17 7.80 -27.55
N ASP A 233 10.43 8.76 -27.03
CA ASP A 233 10.29 8.98 -25.59
C ASP A 233 9.10 8.16 -25.01
N ILE A 234 9.27 7.66 -23.79
CA ILE A 234 8.18 7.07 -23.00
C ILE A 234 8.06 7.85 -21.70
N LYS A 235 6.88 8.36 -21.43
CA LYS A 235 6.49 8.93 -20.14
C LYS A 235 5.30 8.16 -19.61
N THR A 236 5.39 7.77 -18.37
CA THR A 236 4.30 7.08 -17.66
C THR A 236 4.03 7.77 -16.37
N ARG A 237 2.79 7.69 -15.89
CA ARG A 237 2.41 8.17 -14.56
C ARG A 237 1.40 7.24 -13.94
N LYS A 238 1.61 6.92 -12.67
CA LYS A 238 0.63 6.19 -11.86
C LYS A 238 -0.53 7.13 -11.49
N HIS A 239 -1.73 6.58 -11.48
CA HIS A 239 -2.95 7.30 -11.17
C HIS A 239 -3.90 6.37 -10.39
N GLY A 240 -3.67 6.24 -9.09
CA GLY A 240 -4.26 5.17 -8.27
C GLY A 240 -3.77 3.79 -8.70
N ALA A 241 -4.69 2.87 -8.87
CA ALA A 241 -4.40 1.53 -9.35
C ALA A 241 -4.15 1.46 -10.88
N MET A 242 -4.34 2.58 -11.59
CA MET A 242 -4.21 2.66 -13.04
C MET A 242 -2.97 3.46 -13.45
N ALA A 243 -2.65 3.48 -14.75
CA ALA A 243 -1.59 4.29 -15.30
C ALA A 243 -2.01 4.99 -16.59
N TYR A 244 -1.36 6.12 -16.87
CA TYR A 244 -1.38 6.80 -18.17
C TYR A 244 -0.01 6.70 -18.81
N VAL A 245 0.00 6.55 -20.13
CA VAL A 245 1.22 6.35 -20.93
C VAL A 245 1.23 7.35 -22.07
N ASP A 246 2.29 8.12 -22.16
CA ASP A 246 2.55 9.02 -23.28
C ASP A 246 3.78 8.48 -24.04
N LEU A 247 3.59 8.12 -25.31
CA LEU A 247 4.62 7.52 -26.17
C LEU A 247 4.90 8.40 -27.37
N THR A 248 6.16 8.42 -27.79
CA THR A 248 6.56 8.90 -29.11
C THR A 248 7.08 7.72 -29.93
N ILE A 249 6.53 7.50 -31.10
CA ILE A 249 6.99 6.48 -32.05
C ILE A 249 7.46 7.11 -33.35
N CYS A 250 8.48 6.50 -33.94
CA CYS A 250 8.94 6.87 -35.29
C CYS A 250 8.37 5.88 -36.30
N VAL A 251 7.84 6.43 -37.40
CA VAL A 251 7.30 5.66 -38.51
C VAL A 251 7.99 6.11 -39.84
N ASP A 252 7.69 5.45 -40.94
CA ASP A 252 8.23 5.85 -42.26
C ASP A 252 7.78 7.26 -42.63
N GLU A 253 8.73 8.11 -43.03
CA GLU A 253 8.49 9.50 -43.43
C GLU A 253 7.58 9.66 -44.67
N ASN A 254 7.47 8.61 -45.49
CA ASN A 254 6.64 8.63 -46.69
C ASN A 254 5.18 8.21 -46.43
N LEU A 255 4.82 7.87 -45.18
CA LEU A 255 3.45 7.52 -44.83
C LEU A 255 2.54 8.74 -44.84
N THR A 256 1.32 8.54 -45.27
CA THR A 256 0.26 9.55 -45.06
C THR A 256 -0.09 9.67 -43.60
N VAL A 257 -0.64 10.83 -43.19
CA VAL A 257 -1.14 11.04 -41.82
C VAL A 257 -2.11 9.94 -41.40
N LYS A 258 -2.96 9.46 -42.30
CA LYS A 258 -3.88 8.37 -42.05
C LYS A 258 -3.16 7.07 -41.69
N GLN A 259 -2.15 6.70 -42.46
CA GLN A 259 -1.37 5.47 -42.22
C GLN A 259 -0.60 5.54 -40.89
N GLY A 260 0.01 6.68 -40.57
CA GLY A 260 0.67 6.91 -39.30
C GLY A 260 -0.33 6.81 -38.10
N HIS A 261 -1.50 7.40 -38.25
CA HIS A 261 -2.58 7.29 -37.25
C HIS A 261 -3.09 5.85 -37.08
N ASP A 262 -3.21 5.06 -38.17
CA ASP A 262 -3.62 3.68 -38.10
C ASP A 262 -2.60 2.81 -37.34
N ILE A 263 -1.28 3.09 -37.47
CA ILE A 263 -0.21 2.45 -36.70
C ILE A 263 -0.35 2.81 -35.21
N ALA A 264 -0.52 4.10 -34.88
CA ALA A 264 -0.73 4.55 -33.50
C ALA A 264 -1.94 3.87 -32.85
N THR A 265 -3.07 3.81 -33.57
CA THR A 265 -4.28 3.14 -33.09
C THR A 265 -4.09 1.62 -32.89
N LYS A 266 -3.32 0.96 -33.74
CA LYS A 266 -2.95 -0.46 -33.53
C LYS A 266 -2.14 -0.64 -32.25
N LEU A 267 -1.13 0.21 -32.05
CA LEU A 267 -0.28 0.19 -30.86
C LEU A 267 -1.09 0.45 -29.58
N GLU A 268 -1.95 1.48 -29.56
CA GLU A 268 -2.84 1.76 -28.42
C GLU A 268 -3.68 0.55 -28.02
N LYS A 269 -4.33 -0.07 -29.01
CA LYS A 269 -5.14 -1.29 -28.77
C LYS A 269 -4.30 -2.48 -28.31
N HIS A 270 -3.06 -2.59 -28.81
CA HIS A 270 -2.15 -3.65 -28.42
C HIS A 270 -1.74 -3.50 -26.94
N ILE A 271 -1.34 -2.30 -26.53
CA ILE A 271 -0.96 -2.00 -25.13
C ILE A 271 -2.15 -2.22 -24.19
N ILE A 272 -3.33 -1.64 -24.47
CA ILE A 272 -4.52 -1.79 -23.61
C ILE A 272 -4.95 -3.24 -23.42
N ARG A 273 -4.75 -4.08 -24.44
CA ARG A 273 -5.07 -5.51 -24.35
C ARG A 273 -4.12 -6.32 -23.47
N HIS A 274 -2.86 -5.95 -23.43
CA HIS A 274 -1.82 -6.70 -22.71
C HIS A 274 -1.57 -6.13 -21.31
N MET A 275 -1.84 -4.84 -21.10
CA MET A 275 -1.59 -4.13 -19.86
C MET A 275 -2.90 -3.56 -19.31
N GLU A 276 -3.67 -4.39 -18.62
CA GLU A 276 -5.01 -4.06 -18.11
C GLU A 276 -5.04 -2.86 -17.16
N PHE A 277 -3.90 -2.51 -16.56
CA PHE A 277 -3.77 -1.33 -15.68
C PHE A 277 -3.59 -0.02 -16.45
N VAL A 278 -3.35 -0.04 -17.77
CA VAL A 278 -3.24 1.17 -18.60
C VAL A 278 -4.64 1.67 -18.93
N LYS A 279 -5.02 2.80 -18.32
CA LYS A 279 -6.32 3.45 -18.50
C LYS A 279 -6.38 4.33 -19.74
N GLY A 280 -5.28 5.00 -20.04
CA GLY A 280 -5.20 5.90 -21.20
C GLY A 280 -3.78 5.94 -21.75
N ILE A 281 -3.72 6.11 -23.07
CA ILE A 281 -2.48 6.18 -23.79
C ILE A 281 -2.55 7.28 -24.88
N THR A 282 -1.49 8.05 -24.99
CA THR A 282 -1.31 9.01 -26.08
C THR A 282 -0.09 8.59 -26.90
N VAL A 283 -0.27 8.38 -28.18
CA VAL A 283 0.81 8.04 -29.09
C VAL A 283 1.10 9.22 -30.01
N HIS A 284 2.26 9.84 -29.83
CA HIS A 284 2.78 10.84 -30.74
C HIS A 284 3.56 10.16 -31.87
N VAL A 285 3.23 10.49 -33.12
CA VAL A 285 3.85 9.89 -34.30
C VAL A 285 4.81 10.90 -34.93
N GLU A 286 6.08 10.51 -35.04
CA GLU A 286 7.12 11.30 -35.71
C GLU A 286 7.64 10.59 -36.97
N PRO A 287 8.00 11.31 -38.03
CA PRO A 287 8.67 10.72 -39.20
C PRO A 287 10.13 10.39 -38.86
N CYS A 288 10.61 9.21 -39.28
CA CYS A 288 12.00 8.81 -39.12
C CYS A 288 12.91 9.49 -40.12
N THR A 289 13.42 10.68 -39.83
CA THR A 289 14.30 11.45 -40.73
C THR A 289 15.80 11.14 -40.58
N ASN A 290 16.25 10.66 -39.42
CA ASN A 290 17.66 10.30 -39.15
C ASN A 290 17.80 9.41 -37.90
N CYS A 291 17.37 8.15 -38.00
CA CYS A 291 17.56 7.19 -36.91
C CYS A 291 18.91 6.47 -37.05
N GLN A 292 19.94 6.88 -36.32
CA GLN A 292 21.18 6.11 -36.13
C GLN A 292 21.10 5.39 -34.79
N GLY A 293 20.87 4.07 -34.81
CA GLY A 293 20.70 3.25 -33.59
C GLY A 293 19.32 3.41 -32.95
N ASN A 294 19.21 3.05 -31.67
CA ASN A 294 17.97 3.03 -30.90
C ASN A 294 17.43 4.41 -30.44
N LYS A 295 17.93 5.50 -30.96
CA LYS A 295 17.46 6.86 -30.64
C LYS A 295 17.28 7.67 -31.92
N CYS A 296 16.07 8.20 -32.12
CA CYS A 296 15.87 9.28 -33.07
C CYS A 296 16.45 10.56 -32.46
N ASN A 297 17.48 11.13 -33.05
CA ASN A 297 17.96 12.47 -32.66
C ASN A 297 16.90 13.51 -33.05
N LYS A 298 16.47 14.31 -32.08
CA LYS A 298 15.71 15.54 -32.34
C LYS A 298 16.56 16.55 -33.09
#